data_c1dad5d430a6f06d1e337c030f10d2fc
#
_entry.id   c1dad5d430a6f06d1e337c030f10d2fc
#
_cell.length_a   1.000
_cell.length_b   1.000
_cell.length_c   1.000
_cell.angle_alpha   90.00
_cell.angle_beta   90.00
_cell.angle_gamma   90.00
#
_symmetry.space_group_name_H-M   'P 1'
#
loop_
_entity.id
_entity.type
_entity.pdbx_description
1 polymer ?
#
loop_
_entity_poly.entity_id
_entity_poly.type
_entity_poly.pdbx_seq_one_letter_code
_entity_poly.pdbx_strand_id
1 'polypeptide(L)'
;TPNKKPMRWEQIIDLHKRGHIIGAHTMDHYMINSTDRKELEYQIVECKKIIEDKLGCTCKYFAFPYGKLSQANNLSIDIACKTYQYVFAQSVYKKYFSFDGKVINRRHFEPFWPIRHMYYFLGCKKKYEL
;
A
#
# COMPACT_ATOMS: atom_id res chain seq x y z
N THR A 1 19.41 9.38 -0.18
CA THR A 1 20.19 8.15 0.18
C THR A 1 20.90 7.67 -1.07
N PRO A 2 22.21 7.69 -1.10
CA PRO A 2 22.94 7.26 -2.29
C PRO A 2 22.74 5.76 -2.52
N ASN A 3 22.41 5.41 -3.77
CA ASN A 3 22.54 4.06 -4.33
C ASN A 3 21.67 2.91 -3.79
N LYS A 4 20.43 3.13 -3.38
CA LYS A 4 19.51 2.01 -3.22
C LYS A 4 19.01 1.56 -4.59
N LYS A 5 19.58 0.49 -5.11
CA LYS A 5 19.09 -0.16 -6.32
C LYS A 5 17.74 -0.84 -6.01
N PRO A 6 16.77 -0.78 -6.94
CA PRO A 6 15.53 -1.54 -6.78
C PRO A 6 15.82 -3.05 -6.71
N MET A 7 14.98 -3.79 -6.02
CA MET A 7 15.08 -5.25 -5.96
C MET A 7 14.81 -5.86 -7.34
N ARG A 8 15.54 -6.92 -7.67
CA ARG A 8 15.26 -7.74 -8.83
C ARG A 8 14.15 -8.76 -8.52
N TRP A 9 13.50 -9.27 -9.54
CA TRP A 9 12.42 -10.25 -9.37
C TRP A 9 12.87 -11.52 -8.65
N GLU A 10 14.09 -11.99 -8.89
CA GLU A 10 14.63 -13.17 -8.20
C GLU A 10 14.68 -12.97 -6.67
N GLN A 11 15.00 -11.76 -6.22
CA GLN A 11 15.05 -11.42 -4.79
C GLN A 11 13.63 -11.34 -4.21
N ILE A 12 12.66 -10.81 -4.97
CA ILE A 12 11.25 -10.75 -4.54
C ILE A 12 10.66 -12.16 -4.45
N ILE A 13 10.96 -13.03 -5.42
CA ILE A 13 10.53 -14.44 -5.43
C ILE A 13 11.15 -15.19 -4.24
N ASP A 14 12.42 -14.96 -3.93
CA ASP A 14 13.06 -15.56 -2.75
C ASP A 14 12.38 -15.14 -1.45
N LEU A 15 12.11 -13.84 -1.28
CA LEU A 15 11.36 -13.35 -0.12
C LEU A 15 9.98 -14.02 -0.01
N HIS A 16 9.26 -14.14 -1.13
CA HIS A 16 7.96 -14.80 -1.15
C HIS A 16 8.06 -16.28 -0.73
N LYS A 17 9.03 -17.02 -1.26
CA LYS A 17 9.29 -18.42 -0.88
C LYS A 17 9.64 -18.58 0.61
N ARG A 18 10.25 -17.57 1.20
CA ARG A 18 10.56 -17.52 2.64
C ARG A 18 9.38 -17.10 3.52
N GLY A 19 8.19 -16.96 2.95
CA GLY A 19 6.96 -16.64 3.67
C GLY A 19 6.65 -15.16 3.84
N HIS A 20 7.40 -14.26 3.18
CA HIS A 20 7.06 -12.84 3.19
C HIS A 20 5.85 -12.55 2.30
N ILE A 21 4.98 -11.65 2.76
CA ILE A 21 3.83 -11.18 1.99
C ILE A 21 4.29 -10.08 1.03
N ILE A 22 4.05 -10.28 -0.26
CA ILE A 22 4.31 -9.29 -1.30
C ILE A 22 2.99 -8.60 -1.65
N GLY A 23 2.99 -7.27 -1.60
CA GLY A 23 1.85 -6.43 -1.96
C GLY A 23 2.20 -5.40 -3.03
N ALA A 24 1.19 -4.86 -3.67
CA ALA A 24 1.33 -3.87 -4.72
C ALA A 24 1.43 -2.43 -4.18
N HIS A 25 2.10 -1.56 -4.96
CA HIS A 25 2.34 -0.16 -4.58
C HIS A 25 2.39 0.76 -5.81
N THR A 26 1.54 0.52 -6.81
CA THR A 26 1.51 1.07 -8.16
C THR A 26 2.68 0.59 -9.04
N MET A 27 2.58 0.88 -10.35
CA MET A 27 3.64 0.55 -11.32
C MET A 27 4.88 1.44 -11.13
N ASP A 28 4.66 2.74 -11.03
CA ASP A 28 5.72 3.75 -11.13
C ASP A 28 5.88 4.59 -9.84
N HIS A 29 5.38 4.11 -8.69
CA HIS A 29 5.28 4.88 -7.45
C HIS A 29 4.54 6.22 -7.68
N TYR A 30 3.47 6.16 -8.47
CA TYR A 30 2.71 7.31 -8.95
C TYR A 30 1.70 7.79 -7.91
N MET A 31 1.50 9.12 -7.85
CA MET A 31 0.43 9.72 -7.05
C MET A 31 -0.90 9.51 -7.77
N ILE A 32 -1.77 8.64 -7.24
CA ILE A 32 -2.98 8.17 -7.93
C ILE A 32 -4.20 9.10 -7.73
N ASN A 33 -4.02 10.35 -8.15
CA ASN A 33 -5.07 11.38 -8.16
C ASN A 33 -5.56 11.74 -9.58
N SER A 34 -5.13 11.00 -10.60
CA SER A 34 -5.60 11.16 -11.97
C SER A 34 -7.10 10.93 -12.07
N THR A 35 -7.75 11.65 -12.99
CA THR A 35 -9.15 11.41 -13.37
C THR A 35 -9.26 10.49 -14.59
N ASP A 36 -8.15 10.18 -15.23
CA ASP A 36 -8.09 9.20 -16.32
C ASP A 36 -8.14 7.77 -15.76
N ARG A 37 -9.24 7.09 -16.04
CA ARG A 37 -9.44 5.69 -15.61
C ARG A 37 -8.38 4.75 -16.18
N LYS A 38 -7.93 4.93 -17.43
CA LYS A 38 -6.93 4.06 -18.06
C LYS A 38 -5.60 4.17 -17.36
N GLU A 39 -5.20 5.39 -16.98
CA GLU A 39 -3.99 5.62 -16.20
C GLU A 39 -4.08 4.95 -14.83
N LEU A 40 -5.21 5.10 -14.13
CA LEU A 40 -5.40 4.47 -12.82
C LEU A 40 -5.42 2.94 -12.92
N GLU A 41 -6.04 2.37 -13.95
CA GLU A 41 -6.04 0.92 -14.18
C GLU A 41 -4.63 0.39 -14.49
N TYR A 42 -3.83 1.12 -15.26
CA TYR A 42 -2.42 0.79 -15.47
C TYR A 42 -1.64 0.78 -14.15
N GLN A 43 -1.78 1.82 -13.34
CA GLN A 43 -1.05 1.94 -12.08
C GLN A 43 -1.49 0.92 -11.01
N ILE A 44 -2.77 0.56 -10.96
CA ILE A 44 -3.35 -0.25 -9.89
C ILE A 44 -3.56 -1.71 -10.32
N VAL A 45 -4.18 -1.93 -11.49
CA VAL A 45 -4.60 -3.27 -11.91
C VAL A 45 -3.46 -4.02 -12.59
N GLU A 46 -2.72 -3.39 -13.51
CA GLU A 46 -1.59 -4.04 -14.19
C GLU A 46 -0.47 -4.40 -13.21
N CYS A 47 -0.23 -3.57 -12.20
CA CYS A 47 0.72 -3.89 -11.13
C CYS A 47 0.37 -5.21 -10.43
N LYS A 48 -0.91 -5.48 -10.17
CA LYS A 48 -1.38 -6.75 -9.60
C LYS A 48 -1.04 -7.91 -10.51
N LYS A 49 -1.40 -7.83 -11.80
CA LYS A 49 -1.19 -8.90 -12.78
C LYS A 49 0.28 -9.28 -12.87
N ILE A 50 1.17 -8.30 -12.97
CA ILE A 50 2.62 -8.56 -13.04
C ILE A 50 3.12 -9.30 -11.79
N ILE A 51 2.67 -8.90 -10.60
CA ILE A 51 3.06 -9.57 -9.35
C ILE A 51 2.53 -11.02 -9.34
N GLU A 52 1.28 -11.23 -9.72
CA GLU A 52 0.65 -12.55 -9.77
C GLU A 52 1.32 -13.47 -10.78
N ASP A 53 1.65 -12.97 -11.97
CA ASP A 53 2.39 -13.72 -13.02
C ASP A 53 3.79 -14.14 -12.53
N LYS A 54 4.49 -13.26 -11.82
CA LYS A 54 5.85 -13.53 -11.34
C LYS A 54 5.89 -14.46 -10.12
N LEU A 55 4.89 -14.42 -9.26
CA LEU A 55 4.87 -15.17 -8.02
C LEU A 55 4.02 -16.44 -8.09
N GLY A 56 3.16 -16.59 -9.08
CA GLY A 56 2.22 -17.71 -9.21
C GLY A 56 1.16 -17.76 -8.10
N CYS A 57 0.84 -16.61 -7.48
CA CYS A 57 -0.13 -16.53 -6.39
C CYS A 57 -0.93 -15.24 -6.43
N THR A 58 -2.08 -15.20 -5.76
CA THR A 58 -2.93 -14.02 -5.71
C THR A 58 -2.30 -12.89 -4.89
N CYS A 59 -2.15 -11.71 -5.48
CA CYS A 59 -1.74 -10.49 -4.79
C CYS A 59 -2.96 -9.83 -4.15
N LYS A 60 -3.09 -9.95 -2.83
CA LYS A 60 -4.27 -9.48 -2.06
C LYS A 60 -4.12 -8.07 -1.51
N TYR A 61 -2.93 -7.53 -1.46
CA TYR A 61 -2.56 -6.34 -0.69
C TYR A 61 -2.11 -5.21 -1.58
N PHE A 62 -2.65 -4.01 -1.32
CA PHE A 62 -2.26 -2.77 -2.00
C PHE A 62 -2.03 -1.65 -1.00
N ALA A 63 -0.99 -0.87 -1.18
CA ALA A 63 -0.76 0.33 -0.40
C ALA A 63 -0.63 1.54 -1.33
N PHE A 64 -1.30 2.64 -0.98
CA PHE A 64 -1.17 3.89 -1.72
C PHE A 64 0.25 4.48 -1.57
N PRO A 65 0.92 4.89 -2.68
CA PRO A 65 2.13 5.72 -2.62
C PRO A 65 1.86 7.00 -1.83
N TYR A 66 2.88 7.49 -1.14
CA TYR A 66 2.79 8.65 -0.24
C TYR A 66 1.78 8.52 0.91
N GLY A 67 0.84 7.61 0.83
CA GLY A 67 -0.06 7.18 1.88
C GLY A 67 -1.18 8.15 2.27
N LYS A 68 -1.15 9.42 1.86
CA LYS A 68 -2.20 10.39 2.19
C LYS A 68 -3.41 10.21 1.29
N LEU A 69 -4.59 9.98 1.87
CA LEU A 69 -5.84 9.87 1.11
C LEU A 69 -6.22 11.14 0.35
N SER A 70 -5.72 12.31 0.78
CA SER A 70 -5.85 13.56 0.02
C SER A 70 -5.08 13.55 -1.31
N GLN A 71 -4.21 12.57 -1.52
CA GLN A 71 -3.44 12.36 -2.75
C GLN A 71 -4.02 11.23 -3.61
N ALA A 72 -5.19 10.75 -3.27
CA ALA A 72 -6.02 9.82 -4.03
C ALA A 72 -7.40 10.45 -4.24
N ASN A 73 -8.12 10.03 -5.25
CA ASN A 73 -9.51 10.44 -5.47
C ASN A 73 -10.46 9.24 -5.32
N ASN A 74 -11.76 9.50 -5.31
CA ASN A 74 -12.76 8.45 -5.14
C ASN A 74 -12.66 7.36 -6.21
N LEU A 75 -12.29 7.71 -7.44
CA LEU A 75 -12.13 6.76 -8.54
C LEU A 75 -10.96 5.80 -8.28
N SER A 76 -9.79 6.31 -7.87
CA SER A 76 -8.63 5.48 -7.57
C SER A 76 -8.88 4.57 -6.36
N ILE A 77 -9.58 5.07 -5.35
CA ILE A 77 -9.97 4.28 -4.17
C ILE A 77 -10.94 3.17 -4.56
N ASP A 78 -11.95 3.47 -5.38
CA ASP A 78 -12.91 2.47 -5.86
C ASP A 78 -12.22 1.38 -6.69
N ILE A 79 -11.34 1.75 -7.62
CA ILE A 79 -10.55 0.78 -8.40
C ILE A 79 -9.69 -0.09 -7.48
N ALA A 80 -8.97 0.49 -6.53
CA ALA A 80 -8.11 -0.27 -5.61
C ALA A 80 -8.93 -1.24 -4.75
N CYS A 81 -10.05 -0.79 -4.18
CA CYS A 81 -10.92 -1.61 -3.33
C CYS A 81 -11.67 -2.72 -4.09
N LYS A 82 -11.90 -2.57 -5.39
CA LYS A 82 -12.44 -3.63 -6.26
C LYS A 82 -11.37 -4.62 -6.71
N THR A 83 -10.12 -4.18 -6.78
CA THR A 83 -9.00 -4.97 -7.30
C THR A 83 -8.32 -5.80 -6.21
N TYR A 84 -8.19 -5.26 -5.00
CA TYR A 84 -7.47 -5.90 -3.90
C TYR A 84 -8.38 -6.19 -2.71
N GLN A 85 -8.04 -7.23 -1.97
CA GLN A 85 -8.76 -7.61 -0.76
C GLN A 85 -8.47 -6.65 0.41
N TYR A 86 -7.23 -6.14 0.48
CA TYR A 86 -6.78 -5.23 1.55
C TYR A 86 -6.09 -4.01 0.94
N VAL A 87 -6.63 -2.84 1.24
CA VAL A 87 -6.12 -1.55 0.75
C VAL A 87 -5.66 -0.70 1.92
N PHE A 88 -4.43 -0.17 1.85
CA PHE A 88 -3.78 0.52 2.96
C PHE A 88 -3.47 1.98 2.62
N ALA A 89 -3.72 2.86 3.59
CA ALA A 89 -3.32 4.26 3.57
C ALA A 89 -2.59 4.66 4.87
N GLN A 90 -2.05 5.88 4.93
CA GLN A 90 -1.34 6.41 6.11
C GLN A 90 -2.01 7.66 6.71
N SER A 91 -3.11 8.11 6.14
CA SER A 91 -3.61 9.47 6.35
C SER A 91 -4.21 9.73 7.73
N VAL A 92 -4.85 8.75 8.32
CA VAL A 92 -5.62 8.94 9.56
C VAL A 92 -5.15 7.93 10.61
N TYR A 93 -4.00 8.19 11.22
CA TYR A 93 -3.40 7.23 12.16
C TYR A 93 -4.25 6.99 13.43
N LYS A 94 -5.22 7.89 13.74
CA LYS A 94 -6.13 7.74 14.88
C LYS A 94 -7.33 6.84 14.62
N LYS A 95 -7.64 6.55 13.36
CA LYS A 95 -8.73 5.66 12.94
C LYS A 95 -8.17 4.39 12.31
N TYR A 96 -8.80 3.25 12.54
CA TYR A 96 -8.39 2.01 11.88
C TYR A 96 -8.79 1.99 10.40
N PHE A 97 -9.97 2.53 10.09
CA PHE A 97 -10.56 2.45 8.76
C PHE A 97 -10.99 3.82 8.24
N SER A 98 -11.10 3.91 6.91
CA SER A 98 -11.71 4.99 6.15
C SER A 98 -12.55 4.40 5.02
N PHE A 99 -13.42 5.22 4.41
CA PHE A 99 -14.30 4.79 3.31
C PHE A 99 -15.14 3.56 3.67
N ASP A 100 -15.95 3.68 4.72
CA ASP A 100 -16.86 2.62 5.19
C ASP A 100 -16.16 1.26 5.41
N GLY A 101 -14.99 1.31 6.02
CA GLY A 101 -14.22 0.11 6.35
C GLY A 101 -13.34 -0.43 5.22
N LYS A 102 -13.40 0.14 4.02
CA LYS A 102 -12.70 -0.40 2.83
C LYS A 102 -11.19 -0.13 2.83
N VAL A 103 -10.74 0.94 3.48
CA VAL A 103 -9.33 1.33 3.52
C VAL A 103 -8.80 1.25 4.94
N ILE A 104 -7.73 0.49 5.13
CA ILE A 104 -7.06 0.31 6.41
C ILE A 104 -6.02 1.42 6.60
N ASN A 105 -6.15 2.20 7.67
CA ASN A 105 -5.19 3.24 8.03
C ASN A 105 -4.05 2.64 8.83
N ARG A 106 -2.89 2.51 8.22
CA ARG A 106 -1.66 2.09 8.89
C ARG A 106 -0.94 3.27 9.53
N ARG A 107 -0.07 3.00 10.48
CA ARG A 107 0.86 3.98 11.03
C ARG A 107 2.13 4.01 10.20
N HIS A 108 2.69 5.20 10.05
CA HIS A 108 4.00 5.37 9.46
C HIS A 108 5.05 5.50 10.56
N PHE A 109 6.16 4.80 10.40
CA PHE A 109 7.40 5.04 11.16
C PHE A 109 8.60 4.61 10.30
N GLU A 110 9.71 5.24 10.53
CA GLU A 110 10.96 4.92 9.83
C GLU A 110 11.90 4.12 10.75
N PRO A 111 12.64 3.15 10.22
CA PRO A 111 13.50 2.28 11.04
C PRO A 111 14.65 3.01 11.75
N PHE A 112 14.96 4.23 11.30
CA PHE A 112 15.99 5.08 11.91
C PHE A 112 15.44 6.07 12.96
N TRP A 113 14.12 6.08 13.20
CA TRP A 113 13.56 6.90 14.28
C TRP A 113 13.96 6.36 15.65
N PRO A 114 14.13 7.24 16.66
CA PRO A 114 14.36 6.81 18.03
C PRO A 114 13.28 5.81 18.47
N ILE A 115 13.70 4.74 19.13
CA ILE A 115 12.79 3.65 19.56
C ILE A 115 11.62 4.16 20.42
N ARG A 116 11.81 5.23 21.19
CA ARG A 116 10.74 5.91 21.97
C ARG A 116 9.60 6.43 21.09
N HIS A 117 9.89 6.87 19.84
CA HIS A 117 8.87 7.29 18.90
C HIS A 117 8.07 6.09 18.40
N MET A 118 8.73 4.96 18.17
CA MET A 118 8.06 3.72 17.79
C MET A 118 7.10 3.25 18.89
N TYR A 119 7.54 3.23 20.15
CA TYR A 119 6.68 2.92 21.29
C TYR A 119 5.50 3.87 21.43
N TYR A 120 5.71 5.18 21.26
CA TYR A 120 4.63 6.15 21.28
C TYR A 120 3.60 5.85 20.20
N PHE A 121 4.02 5.66 18.94
CA PHE A 121 3.09 5.39 17.85
C PHE A 121 2.39 4.04 17.98
N LEU A 122 3.05 3.01 18.46
CA LEU A 122 2.44 1.70 18.70
C LEU A 122 1.48 1.73 19.89
N GLY A 123 1.81 2.48 20.94
CA GLY A 123 1.00 2.63 22.15
C GLY A 123 -0.22 3.55 21.99
N CYS A 124 -0.24 4.45 21.00
CA CYS A 124 -1.39 5.31 20.77
C CYS A 124 -2.63 4.49 20.38
N LYS A 125 -3.68 4.58 21.17
CA LYS A 125 -4.96 3.95 20.86
C LYS A 125 -5.56 4.55 19.60
N LYS A 126 -6.01 3.70 18.68
CA LYS A 126 -6.85 4.08 17.54
C LYS A 126 -8.32 3.98 17.92
N LYS A 127 -9.12 4.86 17.35
CA LYS A 127 -10.57 4.72 17.42
C LYS A 127 -11.03 3.69 16.41
N TYR A 128 -11.89 2.79 16.86
CA TYR A 128 -12.57 1.80 16.03
C TYR A 128 -13.91 2.43 15.61
N GLU A 129 -13.85 3.25 14.56
CA GLU A 129 -15.04 3.81 13.91
C GLU A 129 -15.12 3.18 12.52
N LEU A 130 -16.19 2.46 12.27
CA LEU A 130 -16.56 1.96 10.95
C LEU A 130 -17.16 3.09 10.12
#